data_6badc087f8318cf259ec7abf750286c7
#
_entry.id   6badc087f8318cf259ec7abf750286c7
#
_cell.length_a   1.000
_cell.length_b   1.000
_cell.length_c   1.000
_cell.angle_alpha   90.00
_cell.angle_beta   90.00
_cell.angle_gamma   90.00
#
_symmetry.space_group_name_H-M   'P 1'
#
loop_
_entity.id
_entity.type
_entity.pdbx_description
1 polymer ?
#
loop_
_entity_poly.entity_id
_entity_poly.type
_entity_poly.pdbx_seq_one_letter_code
_entity_poly.pdbx_strand_id
1 'polypeptide(L)'
;MSQSLLDRFGPPIERVNLAVARLRQGRGVLLVDDEDRENEGDLIFPAETVTSAQMAMLIRECSGIVCLCLTEDRLGQLDLPQMVSDNTSANQTAFTLSIEARRGVTTGVSAADRVTTIRTA
;
A
#
# COMPACT_ATOMS: atom_id res chain seq x y z
N MET A 1 -14.25 -30.23 5.05
CA MET A 1 -14.11 -28.92 4.41
C MET A 1 -13.13 -28.09 5.25
N SER A 2 -12.07 -27.62 4.64
CA SER A 2 -11.11 -26.76 5.32
C SER A 2 -11.79 -25.42 5.63
N GLN A 3 -11.93 -25.06 6.89
CA GLN A 3 -12.42 -23.75 7.30
C GLN A 3 -11.38 -22.70 6.85
N SER A 4 -11.82 -21.69 6.10
CA SER A 4 -10.93 -20.60 5.70
C SER A 4 -10.38 -19.89 6.94
N LEU A 5 -9.10 -19.51 6.93
CA LEU A 5 -8.51 -18.71 8.00
C LEU A 5 -9.28 -17.40 8.23
N LEU A 6 -9.92 -16.88 7.18
CA LEU A 6 -10.74 -15.67 7.23
C LEU A 6 -12.01 -15.85 8.07
N ASP A 7 -12.55 -17.08 8.20
CA ASP A 7 -13.78 -17.34 9.00
C ASP A 7 -13.59 -17.00 10.48
N ARG A 8 -12.34 -16.95 10.97
CA ARG A 8 -12.01 -16.54 12.34
C ARG A 8 -12.33 -15.08 12.62
N PHE A 9 -12.47 -14.27 11.59
CA PHE A 9 -12.74 -12.84 11.68
C PHE A 9 -14.21 -12.48 11.39
N GLY A 10 -15.09 -13.47 11.35
CA GLY A 10 -16.51 -13.29 11.13
C GLY A 10 -16.93 -13.17 9.65
N PRO A 11 -18.18 -12.79 9.40
CA PRO A 11 -18.73 -12.61 8.06
C PRO A 11 -18.02 -11.52 7.27
N PRO A 12 -18.09 -11.50 5.92
CA PRO A 12 -17.37 -10.55 5.07
C PRO A 12 -17.54 -9.07 5.46
N ILE A 13 -18.76 -8.65 5.74
CA ILE A 13 -19.03 -7.24 6.14
C ILE A 13 -18.37 -6.89 7.48
N GLU A 14 -18.41 -7.79 8.45
CA GLU A 14 -17.77 -7.58 9.75
C GLU A 14 -16.24 -7.50 9.59
N ARG A 15 -15.65 -8.33 8.72
CA ARG A 15 -14.22 -8.26 8.40
C ARG A 15 -13.81 -6.92 7.83
N VAL A 16 -14.60 -6.38 6.88
CA VAL A 16 -14.35 -5.05 6.31
C VAL A 16 -14.45 -3.96 7.37
N ASN A 17 -15.51 -4.00 8.20
CA ASN A 17 -15.68 -3.02 9.27
C ASN A 17 -14.53 -3.08 10.29
N LEU A 18 -14.07 -4.28 10.65
CA LEU A 18 -12.91 -4.47 11.52
C LEU A 18 -11.64 -3.90 10.89
N ALA A 19 -11.40 -4.17 9.61
CA ALA A 19 -10.25 -3.64 8.89
C ALA A 19 -10.23 -2.11 8.86
N VAL A 20 -11.37 -1.48 8.53
CA VAL A 20 -11.53 -0.02 8.56
C VAL A 20 -11.27 0.54 9.95
N ALA A 21 -11.79 -0.10 11.00
CA ALA A 21 -11.55 0.32 12.39
C ALA A 21 -10.07 0.23 12.77
N ARG A 22 -9.36 -0.79 12.31
CA ARG A 22 -7.91 -0.94 12.53
C ARG A 22 -7.09 0.14 11.81
N LEU A 23 -7.42 0.40 10.54
CA LEU A 23 -6.77 1.48 9.79
C LEU A 23 -6.97 2.84 10.45
N ARG A 24 -8.18 3.16 10.94
CA ARG A 24 -8.45 4.40 11.69
C ARG A 24 -7.61 4.54 12.96
N GLN A 25 -7.15 3.43 13.53
CA GLN A 25 -6.24 3.40 14.69
C GLN A 25 -4.76 3.45 14.30
N GLY A 26 -4.44 3.67 13.02
CA GLY A 26 -3.06 3.64 12.51
C GLY A 26 -2.44 2.24 12.46
N ARG A 27 -3.27 1.19 12.53
CA ARG A 27 -2.80 -0.20 12.47
C ARG A 27 -2.86 -0.72 11.05
N GLY A 28 -1.98 -1.68 10.75
CA GLY A 28 -1.99 -2.38 9.47
C GLY A 28 -3.07 -3.43 9.38
N VAL A 29 -3.48 -3.73 8.15
CA VAL A 29 -4.34 -4.84 7.79
C VAL A 29 -3.70 -5.65 6.66
N LEU A 30 -3.99 -6.95 6.62
CA LEU A 30 -3.65 -7.81 5.50
C LEU A 30 -4.87 -7.91 4.59
N LEU A 31 -4.72 -7.46 3.35
CA LEU A 31 -5.68 -7.63 2.29
C LEU A 31 -5.23 -8.81 1.42
N VAL A 32 -6.15 -9.71 1.11
CA VAL A 32 -5.91 -10.81 0.17
C VAL A 32 -6.91 -10.71 -0.96
N ASP A 33 -6.47 -11.02 -2.16
CA ASP A 33 -7.32 -11.06 -3.34
C ASP A 33 -7.68 -12.50 -3.73
N ASP A 34 -8.47 -12.65 -4.78
CA ASP A 34 -8.96 -13.95 -5.24
C ASP A 34 -7.83 -14.77 -5.88
N GLU A 35 -7.94 -16.10 -5.78
CA GLU A 35 -6.95 -17.06 -6.31
C GLU A 35 -6.79 -16.97 -7.84
N ASP A 36 -7.82 -16.51 -8.55
CA ASP A 36 -7.86 -16.37 -10.00
C ASP A 36 -7.44 -14.95 -10.48
N ARG A 37 -7.08 -14.04 -9.55
CA ARG A 37 -6.53 -12.72 -9.87
C ARG A 37 -5.00 -12.73 -9.68
N GLU A 38 -4.48 -12.19 -8.62
CA GLU A 38 -3.04 -12.19 -8.31
C GLU A 38 -2.67 -13.27 -7.28
N ASN A 39 -3.66 -13.69 -6.47
CA ASN A 39 -3.49 -14.63 -5.36
C ASN A 39 -2.36 -14.22 -4.41
N GLU A 40 -2.35 -12.94 -4.08
CA GLU A 40 -1.32 -12.31 -3.24
C GLU A 40 -1.94 -11.75 -1.96
N GLY A 41 -1.10 -11.39 -1.03
CA GLY A 41 -1.47 -10.71 0.19
C GLY A 41 -0.69 -9.39 0.33
N ASP A 42 -1.42 -8.30 0.54
CA ASP A 42 -0.85 -6.97 0.72
C ASP A 42 -0.97 -6.51 2.16
N LEU A 43 0.13 -6.04 2.75
CA LEU A 43 0.10 -5.31 4.00
C LEU A 43 -0.18 -3.83 3.74
N ILE A 44 -1.30 -3.35 4.28
CA ILE A 44 -1.79 -1.99 4.06
C ILE A 44 -1.75 -1.21 5.37
N PHE A 45 -1.19 -0.02 5.32
CA PHE A 45 -1.18 0.96 6.42
C PHE A 45 -1.75 2.30 5.94
N PRO A 46 -2.39 3.09 6.82
CA PRO A 46 -2.78 4.44 6.46
C PRO A 46 -1.55 5.31 6.19
N ALA A 47 -1.48 5.94 5.03
CA ALA A 47 -0.36 6.80 4.64
C ALA A 47 -0.13 7.95 5.62
N GLU A 48 -1.23 8.52 6.14
CA GLU A 48 -1.21 9.65 7.08
C GLU A 48 -0.52 9.33 8.41
N THR A 49 -0.62 8.09 8.89
CA THR A 49 -0.13 7.71 10.23
C THR A 49 1.01 6.70 10.22
N VAL A 50 1.45 6.25 9.04
CA VAL A 50 2.52 5.26 8.93
C VAL A 50 3.80 5.73 9.62
N THR A 51 4.40 4.82 10.40
CA THR A 51 5.63 5.08 11.16
C THR A 51 6.84 4.46 10.48
N SER A 52 8.04 4.94 10.82
CA SER A 52 9.29 4.33 10.33
C SER A 52 9.43 2.87 10.75
N ALA A 53 8.92 2.49 11.93
CA ALA A 53 8.93 1.09 12.39
C ALA A 53 8.01 0.20 11.53
N GLN A 54 6.82 0.68 11.18
CA GLN A 54 5.90 -0.01 10.27
C GLN A 54 6.49 -0.11 8.86
N MET A 55 7.09 0.97 8.36
CA MET A 55 7.78 0.95 7.06
C MET A 55 8.95 -0.02 7.04
N ALA A 56 9.76 -0.07 8.10
CA ALA A 56 10.84 -1.04 8.23
C ALA A 56 10.32 -2.49 8.22
N MET A 57 9.17 -2.75 8.84
CA MET A 57 8.50 -4.05 8.79
C MET A 57 8.07 -4.38 7.36
N LEU A 58 7.43 -3.46 6.63
CA LEU A 58 7.05 -3.66 5.23
C LEU A 58 8.26 -4.02 4.36
N ILE A 59 9.37 -3.31 4.54
CA ILE A 59 10.61 -3.56 3.78
C ILE A 59 11.20 -4.94 4.10
N ARG A 60 11.17 -5.35 5.35
CA ARG A 60 11.79 -6.60 5.81
C ARG A 60 10.93 -7.84 5.52
N GLU A 61 9.60 -7.75 5.72
CA GLU A 61 8.71 -8.93 5.66
C GLU A 61 8.01 -9.09 4.31
N CYS A 62 7.92 -8.04 3.51
CA CYS A 62 7.27 -8.05 2.21
C CYS A 62 8.30 -8.06 1.07
N SER A 63 7.83 -8.01 -0.19
CA SER A 63 8.69 -8.05 -1.38
C SER A 63 9.61 -6.82 -1.56
N GLY A 64 9.44 -5.78 -0.75
CA GLY A 64 10.21 -4.54 -0.81
C GLY A 64 9.64 -3.46 -1.73
N ILE A 65 8.61 -3.78 -2.51
CA ILE A 65 7.88 -2.78 -3.29
C ILE A 65 6.87 -2.11 -2.36
N VAL A 66 7.00 -0.79 -2.21
CA VAL A 66 6.07 0.03 -1.43
C VAL A 66 5.31 0.94 -2.37
N CYS A 67 3.99 0.76 -2.44
CA CYS A 67 3.10 1.55 -3.27
C CYS A 67 2.31 2.53 -2.40
N LEU A 68 2.29 3.80 -2.79
CA LEU A 68 1.39 4.82 -2.24
C LEU A 68 0.16 4.92 -3.15
N CYS A 69 -1.01 4.51 -2.65
CA CYS A 69 -2.25 4.63 -3.41
C CYS A 69 -2.77 6.06 -3.33
N LEU A 70 -2.91 6.71 -4.47
CA LEU A 70 -3.36 8.09 -4.61
C LEU A 70 -4.59 8.17 -5.52
N THR A 71 -5.40 9.21 -5.32
CA THR A 71 -6.50 9.55 -6.22
C THR A 71 -5.99 10.22 -7.50
N GLU A 72 -6.77 10.18 -8.57
CA GLU A 72 -6.44 10.88 -9.83
C GLU A 72 -6.20 12.38 -9.61
N ASP A 73 -7.03 13.03 -8.79
CA ASP A 73 -6.87 14.44 -8.45
C ASP A 73 -5.50 14.71 -7.80
N ARG A 74 -5.07 13.80 -6.91
CA ARG A 74 -3.76 13.94 -6.26
C ARG A 74 -2.61 13.69 -7.23
N LEU A 75 -2.75 12.73 -8.12
CA LEU A 75 -1.78 12.49 -9.20
C LEU A 75 -1.64 13.71 -10.11
N GLY A 76 -2.76 14.36 -10.47
CA GLY A 76 -2.76 15.60 -11.24
C GLY A 76 -2.06 16.76 -10.51
N GLN A 77 -2.28 16.93 -9.20
CA GLN A 77 -1.59 17.95 -8.40
C GLN A 77 -0.08 17.73 -8.31
N LEU A 78 0.36 16.47 -8.33
CA LEU A 78 1.77 16.09 -8.27
C LEU A 78 2.42 15.99 -9.65
N ASP A 79 1.65 16.16 -10.73
CA ASP A 79 2.09 16.00 -12.13
C ASP A 79 2.76 14.64 -12.36
N LEU A 80 2.11 13.56 -11.87
CA LEU A 80 2.62 12.20 -11.95
C LEU A 80 2.01 11.46 -13.14
N PRO A 81 2.75 11.27 -14.23
CA PRO A 81 2.27 10.51 -15.37
C PRO A 81 2.35 8.99 -15.10
N GLN A 82 1.63 8.23 -15.90
CA GLN A 82 1.76 6.78 -15.96
C GLN A 82 3.21 6.38 -16.25
N MET A 83 3.66 5.28 -15.67
CA MET A 83 5.01 4.74 -15.89
C MET A 83 5.24 4.35 -17.36
N VAL A 84 4.19 3.89 -18.04
CA VAL A 84 4.20 3.51 -19.46
C VAL A 84 2.99 4.10 -20.16
N SER A 85 3.15 4.49 -21.42
CA SER A 85 2.06 5.01 -22.27
C SER A 85 1.11 3.90 -22.75
N ASP A 86 1.61 2.69 -22.91
CA ASP A 86 0.85 1.50 -23.29
C ASP A 86 1.09 0.40 -22.25
N ASN A 87 0.07 0.15 -21.42
CA ASN A 87 0.15 -0.82 -20.34
C ASN A 87 -0.26 -2.20 -20.84
N THR A 88 0.72 -3.04 -21.11
CA THR A 88 0.55 -4.43 -21.59
C THR A 88 0.56 -5.47 -20.46
N SER A 89 0.60 -5.06 -19.18
CA SER A 89 0.55 -6.01 -18.07
C SER A 89 -0.80 -6.71 -17.97
N ALA A 90 -0.80 -7.96 -17.49
CA ALA A 90 -1.99 -8.80 -17.42
C ALA A 90 -3.14 -8.15 -16.65
N ASN A 91 -2.85 -7.48 -15.54
CA ASN A 91 -3.82 -6.82 -14.68
C ASN A 91 -3.96 -5.32 -14.96
N GLN A 92 -3.20 -4.77 -15.90
CA GLN A 92 -3.20 -3.36 -16.28
C GLN A 92 -3.07 -2.40 -15.07
N THR A 93 -2.33 -2.80 -14.05
CA THR A 93 -2.13 -1.98 -12.84
C THR A 93 -1.55 -0.62 -13.21
N ALA A 94 -2.22 0.44 -12.80
CA ALA A 94 -1.92 1.81 -13.19
C ALA A 94 -0.76 2.39 -12.36
N PHE A 95 0.46 1.87 -12.52
CA PHE A 95 1.63 2.43 -11.90
C PHE A 95 2.02 3.77 -12.54
N THR A 96 2.39 4.73 -11.70
CA THR A 96 3.04 5.98 -12.12
C THR A 96 4.56 5.86 -12.06
N LEU A 97 5.25 6.91 -12.43
CA LEU A 97 6.67 7.03 -12.11
C LEU A 97 6.88 6.95 -10.59
N SER A 98 8.02 6.38 -10.17
CA SER A 98 8.42 6.38 -8.77
C SER A 98 8.68 7.80 -8.28
N ILE A 99 8.45 8.04 -7.00
CA ILE A 99 8.62 9.34 -6.38
C ILE A 99 9.59 9.31 -5.21
N GLU A 100 10.17 10.45 -4.93
CA GLU A 100 10.99 10.71 -3.76
C GLU A 100 10.72 12.15 -3.28
N ALA A 101 10.72 12.37 -1.96
CA ALA A 101 10.63 13.71 -1.42
C ALA A 101 11.85 14.54 -1.81
N ARG A 102 11.63 15.77 -2.25
CA ARG A 102 12.72 16.68 -2.65
C ARG A 102 13.61 17.10 -1.49
N ARG A 103 13.07 17.08 -0.26
CA ARG A 103 13.77 17.55 0.97
C ARG A 103 13.49 16.60 2.12
N GLY A 104 14.42 16.58 3.08
CA GLY A 104 14.26 15.79 4.30
C GLY A 104 14.52 14.29 4.14
N VAL A 105 15.17 13.91 3.06
CA VAL A 105 15.60 12.54 2.76
C VAL A 105 17.09 12.48 2.48
N THR A 106 17.68 11.29 2.60
CA THR A 106 19.07 11.01 2.26
C THR A 106 19.16 10.30 0.90
N THR A 107 19.15 8.97 0.88
CA THR A 107 19.17 8.16 -0.35
C THR A 107 17.76 7.82 -0.87
N GLY A 108 16.72 8.16 -0.13
CA GLY A 108 15.33 7.86 -0.46
C GLY A 108 14.87 6.43 -0.12
N VAL A 109 15.79 5.52 0.23
CA VAL A 109 15.48 4.09 0.41
C VAL A 109 15.31 3.64 1.86
N SER A 110 15.76 4.41 2.84
CA SER A 110 15.55 4.07 4.25
C SER A 110 14.07 4.10 4.62
N ALA A 111 13.70 3.41 5.69
CA ALA A 111 12.33 3.46 6.19
C ALA A 111 11.89 4.89 6.54
N ALA A 112 12.76 5.68 7.14
CA ALA A 112 12.50 7.08 7.48
C ALA A 112 12.31 7.94 6.23
N ASP A 113 13.16 7.79 5.21
CA ASP A 113 13.06 8.53 3.96
C ASP A 113 11.75 8.20 3.22
N ARG A 114 11.35 6.92 3.17
CA ARG A 114 10.10 6.50 2.53
C ARG A 114 8.88 7.08 3.25
N VAL A 115 8.87 7.10 4.59
CA VAL A 115 7.81 7.76 5.36
C VAL A 115 7.76 9.26 5.07
N THR A 116 8.91 9.92 4.97
CA THR A 116 9.00 11.34 4.59
C THR A 116 8.40 11.57 3.19
N THR A 117 8.73 10.73 2.23
CA THR A 117 8.18 10.80 0.87
C THR A 117 6.66 10.64 0.87
N ILE A 118 6.14 9.61 1.55
CA ILE A 118 4.70 9.35 1.65
C ILE A 118 3.96 10.54 2.26
N ARG A 119 4.48 11.11 3.35
CA ARG A 119 3.85 12.27 4.01
C ARG A 119 3.92 13.56 3.21
N THR A 120 4.89 13.66 2.31
CA THR A 120 5.06 14.83 1.43
C THR A 120 4.12 14.77 0.23
N ALA A 121 3.90 13.57 -0.29
CA ALA A 121 3.00 13.32 -1.41
C ALA A 121 1.53 13.36 -0.98
#